data_28ef1176440bbe1be3f962349f9bc469
#
_entry.id   28ef1176440bbe1be3f962349f9bc469
#
_cell.length_a   1.000
_cell.length_b   1.000
_cell.length_c   1.000
_cell.angle_alpha   90.00
_cell.angle_beta   90.00
_cell.angle_gamma   90.00
#
_symmetry.space_group_name_H-M   'P 1'
#
loop_
_entity.id
_entity.type
_entity.pdbx_description
1 polymer ?
#
loop_
_entity_poly.entity_id
_entity_poly.type
_entity_poly.pdbx_seq_one_letter_code
_entity_poly.pdbx_strand_id
1 'polypeptide(L)'
;TDKMRKHWIDNLRWVTVLLVLFYHVIYFYNNKGVFGGIGGFGDGPQYQDVVMYILYPWFMPLLFILAGISARYALERRSAKEWFKIRTRKLLVPSTIGLFFLSAGIGWINTMSGPAAESIAALPGPVKYLIWSISGIGPLWFIQDLWLLSLVLLVVRKMDAKGKFMNLCGKVGMVPLILMGVLFWLGHQTLIMEPDPAGANGLWNLYKPVFYLIPFLM
;
A
#
# COMPACT_ATOMS: atom_id res chain seq x y z
N THR A 1 -8.73 -29.01 18.69
CA THR A 1 -7.31 -28.92 18.31
C THR A 1 -7.06 -27.54 17.73
N ASP A 2 -6.48 -26.69 18.54
CA ASP A 2 -6.04 -25.35 18.19
C ASP A 2 -4.95 -25.51 17.09
N LYS A 3 -5.37 -25.41 15.82
CA LYS A 3 -4.43 -25.41 14.70
C LYS A 3 -3.56 -24.17 14.86
N MET A 4 -2.37 -24.37 15.38
CA MET A 4 -1.40 -23.40 15.84
C MET A 4 -1.41 -22.13 15.00
N ARG A 5 -1.72 -21.02 15.67
CA ARG A 5 -1.52 -19.68 15.17
C ARG A 5 -0.05 -19.53 14.76
N LYS A 6 0.21 -19.17 13.51
CA LYS A 6 1.58 -19.04 13.03
C LYS A 6 2.17 -17.72 13.52
N HIS A 7 2.67 -17.73 14.74
CA HIS A 7 3.24 -16.54 15.40
C HIS A 7 4.32 -15.82 14.58
N TRP A 8 5.08 -16.57 13.76
CA TRP A 8 6.08 -15.95 12.90
C TRP A 8 5.48 -14.98 11.86
N ILE A 9 4.28 -15.26 11.32
CA ILE A 9 3.58 -14.35 10.40
C ILE A 9 3.18 -13.07 11.13
N ASP A 10 2.66 -13.21 12.34
CA ASP A 10 2.28 -12.06 13.16
C ASP A 10 3.50 -11.22 13.55
N ASN A 11 4.62 -11.87 13.90
CA ASN A 11 5.87 -11.18 14.25
C ASN A 11 6.46 -10.44 13.05
N LEU A 12 6.54 -11.09 11.87
CA LEU A 12 7.01 -10.43 10.64
C LEU A 12 6.13 -9.23 10.28
N ARG A 13 4.82 -9.37 10.40
CA ARG A 13 3.89 -8.25 10.15
C ARG A 13 4.14 -7.10 11.12
N TRP A 14 4.33 -7.37 12.40
CA TRP A 14 4.63 -6.37 13.41
C TRP A 14 5.92 -5.61 13.08
N VAL A 15 7.00 -6.34 12.83
CA VAL A 15 8.30 -5.74 12.44
C VAL A 15 8.15 -4.88 11.19
N THR A 16 7.45 -5.40 10.18
CA THR A 16 7.26 -4.65 8.92
C THR A 16 6.42 -3.39 9.14
N VAL A 17 5.38 -3.43 9.98
CA VAL A 17 4.60 -2.23 10.33
C VAL A 17 5.45 -1.18 11.06
N LEU A 18 6.34 -1.60 11.95
CA LEU A 18 7.29 -0.68 12.60
C LEU A 18 8.24 -0.05 11.59
N LEU A 19 8.73 -0.82 10.61
CA LEU A 19 9.54 -0.26 9.51
C LEU A 19 8.77 0.73 8.65
N VAL A 20 7.49 0.48 8.41
CA VAL A 20 6.60 1.43 7.69
C VAL A 20 6.46 2.74 8.46
N LEU A 21 6.26 2.67 9.79
CA LEU A 21 6.19 3.87 10.62
C LEU A 21 7.51 4.65 10.57
N PHE A 22 8.64 3.95 10.74
CA PHE A 22 9.97 4.56 10.68
C PHE A 22 10.23 5.20 9.31
N TYR A 23 9.88 4.51 8.22
CA TYR A 23 9.94 5.05 6.87
C TYR A 23 9.15 6.35 6.72
N HIS A 24 7.91 6.41 7.23
CA HIS A 24 7.08 7.61 7.11
C HIS A 24 7.62 8.79 7.91
N VAL A 25 8.25 8.56 9.05
CA VAL A 25 8.94 9.63 9.81
C VAL A 25 10.05 10.24 8.97
N ILE A 26 10.89 9.41 8.33
CA ILE A 26 11.96 9.89 7.44
C ILE A 26 11.36 10.58 6.21
N TYR A 27 10.30 10.01 5.65
CA TYR A 27 9.62 10.53 4.47
C TYR A 27 9.08 11.96 4.67
N PHE A 28 8.56 12.29 5.85
CA PHE A 28 8.09 13.65 6.13
C PHE A 28 9.19 14.70 6.02
N TYR A 29 10.43 14.33 6.27
CA TYR A 29 11.58 15.22 6.26
C TYR A 29 12.50 15.03 5.04
N ASN A 30 11.96 14.52 3.92
CA ASN A 30 12.75 14.34 2.72
C ASN A 30 12.97 15.68 1.99
N ASN A 31 14.15 15.84 1.38
CA ASN A 31 14.53 17.05 0.65
C ASN A 31 14.11 17.04 -0.83
N LYS A 32 13.29 16.07 -1.25
CA LYS A 32 12.95 15.88 -2.67
C LYS A 32 11.67 16.58 -3.11
N GLY A 33 11.05 17.39 -2.25
CA GLY A 33 9.79 18.07 -2.56
C GLY A 33 8.63 17.12 -2.84
N VAL A 34 8.70 15.88 -2.34
CA VAL A 34 7.64 14.90 -2.51
C VAL A 34 6.41 15.36 -1.74
N PHE A 35 5.27 15.22 -2.37
CA PHE A 35 3.97 15.63 -1.84
C PHE A 35 3.72 15.01 -0.44
N GLY A 36 3.45 15.85 0.53
CA GLY A 36 3.27 15.46 1.93
C GLY A 36 4.54 15.48 2.77
N GLY A 37 5.70 15.86 2.21
CA GLY A 37 6.90 16.16 2.99
C GLY A 37 6.88 17.58 3.55
N ILE A 38 7.44 17.76 4.75
CA ILE A 38 7.60 19.08 5.38
C ILE A 38 8.84 19.80 4.86
N GLY A 39 9.74 19.08 4.17
CA GLY A 39 11.04 19.54 3.70
C GLY A 39 12.19 19.01 4.55
N GLY A 40 13.40 19.12 4.01
CA GLY A 40 14.59 18.58 4.65
C GLY A 40 15.08 19.41 5.83
N PHE A 41 15.98 18.82 6.61
CA PHE A 41 16.63 19.49 7.76
C PHE A 41 17.71 20.52 7.36
N GLY A 42 17.97 20.71 6.06
CA GLY A 42 18.96 21.65 5.55
C GLY A 42 19.19 21.47 4.05
N ASP A 43 20.03 22.32 3.48
CA ASP A 43 20.32 22.36 2.03
C ASP A 43 21.32 21.28 1.56
N GLY A 44 21.83 20.46 2.47
CA GLY A 44 22.83 19.43 2.19
C GLY A 44 22.22 18.06 1.90
N PRO A 45 23.06 17.07 1.50
CA PRO A 45 22.62 15.70 1.29
C PRO A 45 22.14 15.08 2.60
N GLN A 46 20.95 14.48 2.57
CA GLN A 46 20.35 13.83 3.73
C GLN A 46 20.63 12.32 3.66
N TYR A 47 21.54 11.84 4.51
CA TYR A 47 21.90 10.42 4.57
C TYR A 47 20.73 9.52 4.99
N GLN A 48 19.77 10.04 5.75
CA GLN A 48 18.55 9.33 6.12
C GLN A 48 17.68 8.95 4.92
N ASP A 49 17.78 9.67 3.80
CA ASP A 49 17.04 9.34 2.58
C ASP A 49 17.48 7.99 2.00
N VAL A 50 18.73 7.58 2.24
CA VAL A 50 19.24 6.25 1.87
C VAL A 50 18.41 5.14 2.50
N VAL A 51 17.97 5.34 3.74
CA VAL A 51 17.12 4.36 4.45
C VAL A 51 15.79 4.17 3.71
N MET A 52 15.21 5.25 3.18
CA MET A 52 13.98 5.15 2.38
C MET A 52 14.19 4.32 1.11
N TYR A 53 15.31 4.52 0.41
CA TYR A 53 15.65 3.79 -0.82
C TYR A 53 15.91 2.31 -0.57
N ILE A 54 16.44 1.98 0.61
CA ILE A 54 16.68 0.58 0.99
C ILE A 54 15.39 -0.10 1.43
N LEU A 55 14.54 0.57 2.22
CA LEU A 55 13.36 -0.04 2.81
C LEU A 55 12.20 -0.20 1.83
N TYR A 56 11.87 0.85 1.09
CA TYR A 56 10.64 0.89 0.28
C TYR A 56 10.49 -0.27 -0.71
N PRO A 57 11.52 -0.69 -1.45
CA PRO A 57 11.38 -1.73 -2.46
C PRO A 57 10.95 -3.09 -1.94
N TRP A 58 11.20 -3.42 -0.68
CA TRP A 58 10.95 -4.76 -0.17
C TRP A 58 9.91 -4.85 0.96
N PHE A 59 9.75 -3.83 1.81
CA PHE A 59 8.83 -3.95 2.93
C PHE A 59 7.36 -3.94 2.46
N MET A 60 7.03 -3.19 1.41
CA MET A 60 5.68 -3.18 0.86
C MET A 60 5.33 -4.51 0.19
N PRO A 61 6.14 -5.08 -0.74
CA PRO A 61 5.91 -6.44 -1.23
C PRO A 61 5.79 -7.47 -0.12
N LEU A 62 6.62 -7.40 0.93
CA LEU A 62 6.55 -8.30 2.07
C LEU A 62 5.19 -8.25 2.78
N LEU A 63 4.62 -7.05 2.99
CA LEU A 63 3.30 -6.91 3.58
C LEU A 63 2.21 -7.55 2.73
N PHE A 64 2.29 -7.41 1.41
CA PHE A 64 1.34 -8.05 0.50
C PHE A 64 1.47 -9.56 0.49
N ILE A 65 2.69 -10.12 0.50
CA ILE A 65 2.95 -11.56 0.65
C ILE A 65 2.33 -12.08 1.95
N LEU A 66 2.61 -11.44 3.08
CA LEU A 66 2.07 -11.83 4.39
C LEU A 66 0.54 -11.77 4.43
N ALA A 67 -0.04 -10.78 3.74
CA ALA A 67 -1.48 -10.65 3.60
C ALA A 67 -2.07 -11.76 2.74
N GLY A 68 -1.41 -12.14 1.63
CA GLY A 68 -1.80 -13.24 0.75
C GLY A 68 -1.74 -14.58 1.46
N ILE A 69 -0.64 -14.90 2.13
CA ILE A 69 -0.50 -16.11 2.96
C ILE A 69 -1.64 -16.19 4.00
N SER A 70 -1.91 -15.08 4.68
CA SER A 70 -2.98 -15.02 5.68
C SER A 70 -4.37 -15.20 5.07
N ALA A 71 -4.58 -14.67 3.86
CA ALA A 71 -5.82 -14.84 3.11
C ALA A 71 -6.04 -16.32 2.74
N ARG A 72 -5.01 -17.00 2.25
CA ARG A 72 -5.04 -18.42 1.92
C ARG A 72 -5.47 -19.27 3.13
N TYR A 73 -4.79 -19.13 4.27
CA TYR A 73 -5.16 -19.87 5.49
C TYR A 73 -6.57 -19.54 6.01
N ALA A 74 -7.02 -18.31 5.85
CA ALA A 74 -8.35 -17.92 6.25
C ALA A 74 -9.44 -18.54 5.35
N LEU A 75 -9.17 -18.65 4.04
CA LEU A 75 -10.07 -19.26 3.06
C LEU A 75 -10.13 -20.80 3.14
N GLU A 76 -9.16 -21.45 3.79
CA GLU A 76 -9.24 -22.88 4.12
C GLU A 76 -10.24 -23.16 5.25
N ARG A 77 -10.52 -22.15 6.08
CA ARG A 77 -11.37 -22.32 7.29
C ARG A 77 -12.76 -21.70 7.17
N ARG A 78 -12.99 -20.87 6.16
CA ARG A 78 -14.22 -20.09 5.99
C ARG A 78 -14.70 -20.12 4.56
N SER A 79 -16.02 -19.94 4.38
CA SER A 79 -16.55 -19.72 3.03
C SER A 79 -16.04 -18.40 2.44
N ALA A 80 -15.93 -18.37 1.11
CA ALA A 80 -15.47 -17.16 0.39
C ALA A 80 -16.34 -15.93 0.72
N LYS A 81 -17.66 -16.12 0.81
CA LYS A 81 -18.63 -15.05 1.14
C LYS A 81 -18.42 -14.51 2.55
N GLU A 82 -18.27 -15.38 3.53
CA GLU A 82 -18.05 -14.99 4.92
C GLU A 82 -16.70 -14.27 5.08
N TRP A 83 -15.64 -14.84 4.49
CA TRP A 83 -14.32 -14.26 4.53
C TRP A 83 -14.30 -12.85 3.90
N PHE A 84 -14.94 -12.68 2.74
CA PHE A 84 -15.00 -11.38 2.06
C PHE A 84 -15.80 -10.35 2.87
N LYS A 85 -16.93 -10.75 3.47
CA LYS A 85 -17.71 -9.89 4.37
C LYS A 85 -16.87 -9.39 5.55
N ILE A 86 -16.08 -10.27 6.16
CA ILE A 86 -15.17 -9.90 7.25
C ILE A 86 -14.09 -8.92 6.76
N ARG A 87 -13.51 -9.19 5.59
CA ARG A 87 -12.51 -8.31 4.96
C ARG A 87 -13.07 -6.92 4.69
N THR A 88 -14.24 -6.86 4.07
CA THR A 88 -14.92 -5.58 3.79
C THR A 88 -15.13 -4.79 5.08
N ARG A 89 -15.66 -5.41 6.11
CA ARG A 89 -15.88 -4.75 7.41
C ARG A 89 -14.59 -4.31 8.10
N LYS A 90 -13.50 -5.06 7.96
CA LYS A 90 -12.23 -4.78 8.64
C LYS A 90 -11.28 -3.89 7.86
N LEU A 91 -11.39 -3.82 6.53
CA LEU A 91 -10.50 -3.04 5.68
C LEU A 91 -11.22 -1.87 5.03
N LEU A 92 -12.27 -2.14 4.24
CA LEU A 92 -12.93 -1.09 3.47
C LEU A 92 -13.65 -0.08 4.36
N VAL A 93 -14.43 -0.53 5.34
CA VAL A 93 -15.21 0.38 6.20
C VAL A 93 -14.30 1.35 6.97
N PRO A 94 -13.26 0.88 7.72
CA PRO A 94 -12.38 1.81 8.44
C PRO A 94 -11.58 2.70 7.50
N SER A 95 -11.10 2.19 6.36
CA SER A 95 -10.35 3.01 5.41
C SER A 95 -11.20 4.07 4.73
N THR A 96 -12.48 3.77 4.44
CA THR A 96 -13.42 4.77 3.89
C THR A 96 -13.75 5.84 4.93
N ILE A 97 -13.98 5.46 6.18
CA ILE A 97 -14.18 6.43 7.27
C ILE A 97 -12.91 7.28 7.43
N GLY A 98 -11.73 6.65 7.47
CA GLY A 98 -10.44 7.33 7.57
C GLY A 98 -10.20 8.30 6.41
N LEU A 99 -10.61 7.92 5.18
CA LEU A 99 -10.48 8.75 3.99
C LEU A 99 -11.25 10.07 4.16
N PHE A 100 -12.49 10.02 4.61
CA PHE A 100 -13.32 11.23 4.73
C PHE A 100 -13.06 12.04 6.00
N PHE A 101 -12.59 11.43 7.08
CA PHE A 101 -12.34 12.16 8.33
C PHE A 101 -10.88 12.56 8.52
N LEU A 102 -9.95 11.63 8.38
CA LEU A 102 -8.53 11.90 8.65
C LEU A 102 -7.81 12.44 7.42
N SER A 103 -8.02 11.80 6.26
CA SER A 103 -7.33 12.20 5.03
C SER A 103 -7.77 13.57 4.54
N ALA A 104 -9.01 13.96 4.74
CA ALA A 104 -9.47 15.30 4.38
C ALA A 104 -8.68 16.40 5.10
N GLY A 105 -8.37 16.22 6.38
CA GLY A 105 -7.52 17.16 7.14
C GLY A 105 -6.08 17.20 6.65
N ILE A 106 -5.48 16.03 6.42
CA ILE A 106 -4.12 15.92 5.87
C ILE A 106 -4.07 16.54 4.46
N GLY A 107 -5.02 16.20 3.60
CA GLY A 107 -5.09 16.72 2.24
C GLY A 107 -5.34 18.22 2.19
N TRP A 108 -6.11 18.77 3.13
CA TRP A 108 -6.26 20.22 3.28
C TRP A 108 -4.90 20.88 3.56
N ILE A 109 -4.15 20.41 4.54
CA ILE A 109 -2.81 20.93 4.84
C ILE A 109 -1.90 20.83 3.63
N ASN A 110 -1.85 19.66 2.99
CA ASN A 110 -1.00 19.40 1.83
C ASN A 110 -1.33 20.33 0.64
N THR A 111 -2.61 20.50 0.34
CA THR A 111 -3.03 21.32 -0.81
C THR A 111 -2.90 22.80 -0.55
N MET A 112 -3.15 23.27 0.67
CA MET A 112 -3.02 24.69 1.04
C MET A 112 -1.57 25.15 1.17
N SER A 113 -0.64 24.23 1.38
CA SER A 113 0.81 24.52 1.40
C SER A 113 1.47 24.36 0.02
N GLY A 114 0.73 23.90 -0.99
CA GLY A 114 1.26 23.61 -2.32
C GLY A 114 0.91 24.65 -3.38
N PRO A 115 1.50 24.55 -4.57
CA PRO A 115 1.28 25.49 -5.69
C PRO A 115 -0.15 25.49 -6.23
N ALA A 116 -0.96 24.49 -5.91
CA ALA A 116 -2.35 24.39 -6.34
C ALA A 116 -3.35 25.08 -5.38
N ALA A 117 -2.89 25.73 -4.31
CA ALA A 117 -3.73 26.30 -3.27
C ALA A 117 -4.80 27.26 -3.81
N GLU A 118 -4.41 28.20 -4.66
CA GLU A 118 -5.30 29.20 -5.25
C GLU A 118 -6.35 28.55 -6.17
N SER A 119 -5.93 27.62 -7.01
CA SER A 119 -6.84 26.89 -7.93
C SER A 119 -7.88 26.09 -7.17
N ILE A 120 -7.48 25.43 -6.07
CA ILE A 120 -8.38 24.64 -5.23
C ILE A 120 -9.30 25.57 -4.42
N ALA A 121 -8.79 26.72 -3.96
CA ALA A 121 -9.59 27.70 -3.21
C ALA A 121 -10.77 28.25 -4.01
N ALA A 122 -10.65 28.33 -5.33
CA ALA A 122 -11.71 28.80 -6.24
C ALA A 122 -12.84 27.77 -6.45
N LEU A 123 -12.66 26.50 -6.08
CA LEU A 123 -13.62 25.42 -6.34
C LEU A 123 -14.79 25.44 -5.33
N PRO A 124 -15.96 24.85 -5.70
CA PRO A 124 -17.08 24.65 -4.78
C PRO A 124 -16.70 23.79 -3.57
N GLY A 125 -17.26 24.07 -2.40
CA GLY A 125 -16.95 23.40 -1.14
C GLY A 125 -16.95 21.88 -1.20
N PRO A 126 -17.96 21.19 -1.73
CA PRO A 126 -17.96 19.73 -1.86
C PRO A 126 -16.81 19.18 -2.71
N VAL A 127 -16.45 19.89 -3.80
CA VAL A 127 -15.33 19.49 -4.68
C VAL A 127 -14.01 19.63 -3.95
N LYS A 128 -13.79 20.73 -3.24
CA LYS A 128 -12.61 20.92 -2.37
C LYS A 128 -12.47 19.78 -1.38
N TYR A 129 -13.55 19.45 -0.70
CA TYR A 129 -13.53 18.38 0.31
C TYR A 129 -13.17 17.01 -0.28
N LEU A 130 -13.67 16.68 -1.48
CA LEU A 130 -13.29 15.46 -2.18
C LEU A 130 -11.80 15.45 -2.58
N ILE A 131 -11.31 16.58 -3.10
CA ILE A 131 -9.89 16.71 -3.44
C ILE A 131 -9.01 16.54 -2.20
N TRP A 132 -9.37 17.18 -1.09
CA TRP A 132 -8.63 17.02 0.16
C TRP A 132 -8.67 15.58 0.68
N SER A 133 -9.83 14.92 0.62
CA SER A 133 -9.94 13.52 1.04
C SER A 133 -9.05 12.59 0.22
N ILE A 134 -9.01 12.78 -1.10
CA ILE A 134 -8.21 11.95 -2.00
C ILE A 134 -6.72 12.28 -1.90
N SER A 135 -6.35 13.55 -1.85
CA SER A 135 -4.93 13.97 -1.76
C SER A 135 -4.28 13.60 -0.43
N GLY A 136 -5.08 13.46 0.63
CA GLY A 136 -4.60 13.06 1.94
C GLY A 136 -4.64 11.55 2.21
N ILE A 137 -4.85 10.70 1.20
CA ILE A 137 -5.04 9.25 1.38
C ILE A 137 -3.90 8.59 2.16
N GLY A 138 -2.65 9.08 2.02
CA GLY A 138 -1.50 8.59 2.78
C GLY A 138 -1.46 7.05 2.89
N PRO A 139 -1.21 6.49 4.10
CA PRO A 139 -1.08 5.04 4.29
C PRO A 139 -2.37 4.25 4.03
N LEU A 140 -3.54 4.89 3.93
CA LEU A 140 -4.82 4.21 3.71
C LEU A 140 -4.90 3.50 2.35
N TRP A 141 -4.11 3.95 1.35
CA TRP A 141 -4.06 3.30 0.06
C TRP A 141 -3.76 1.81 0.17
N PHE A 142 -2.85 1.43 1.07
CA PHE A 142 -2.48 0.02 1.27
C PHE A 142 -3.67 -0.83 1.73
N ILE A 143 -4.51 -0.30 2.64
CA ILE A 143 -5.68 -1.03 3.15
C ILE A 143 -6.74 -1.20 2.06
N GLN A 144 -6.92 -0.17 1.22
CA GLN A 144 -7.85 -0.21 0.09
C GLN A 144 -7.38 -1.19 -0.98
N ASP A 145 -6.10 -1.19 -1.32
CA ASP A 145 -5.50 -2.16 -2.23
C ASP A 145 -5.61 -3.59 -1.70
N LEU A 146 -5.38 -3.83 -0.42
CA LEU A 146 -5.59 -5.15 0.18
C LEU A 146 -7.03 -5.63 0.05
N TRP A 147 -8.00 -4.74 0.15
CA TRP A 147 -9.39 -5.10 -0.08
C TRP A 147 -9.65 -5.44 -1.55
N LEU A 148 -9.16 -4.62 -2.47
CA LEU A 148 -9.27 -4.85 -3.91
C LEU A 148 -8.61 -6.18 -4.32
N LEU A 149 -7.39 -6.43 -3.87
CA LEU A 149 -6.68 -7.69 -4.12
C LEU A 149 -7.39 -8.90 -3.51
N SER A 150 -8.11 -8.71 -2.40
CA SER A 150 -8.97 -9.76 -1.85
C SER A 150 -10.12 -10.15 -2.79
N LEU A 151 -10.67 -9.17 -3.50
CA LEU A 151 -11.67 -9.40 -4.56
C LEU A 151 -11.07 -10.18 -5.73
N VAL A 152 -9.90 -9.72 -6.22
CA VAL A 152 -9.17 -10.37 -7.31
C VAL A 152 -8.83 -11.83 -6.94
N LEU A 153 -8.37 -12.09 -5.71
CA LEU A 153 -8.08 -13.43 -5.21
C LEU A 153 -9.30 -14.36 -5.31
N LEU A 154 -10.49 -13.87 -4.95
CA LEU A 154 -11.72 -14.67 -5.06
C LEU A 154 -12.08 -14.97 -6.53
N VAL A 155 -11.88 -14.01 -7.42
CA VAL A 155 -12.08 -14.21 -8.87
C VAL A 155 -11.10 -15.25 -9.41
N VAL A 156 -9.80 -15.09 -9.12
CA VAL A 156 -8.74 -16.03 -9.52
C VAL A 156 -9.05 -17.43 -8.99
N ARG A 157 -9.42 -17.56 -7.72
CA ARG A 157 -9.78 -18.85 -7.12
C ARG A 157 -11.01 -19.49 -7.76
N LYS A 158 -11.99 -18.69 -8.18
CA LYS A 158 -13.17 -19.20 -8.92
C LYS A 158 -12.79 -19.69 -10.31
N MET A 159 -11.86 -19.00 -10.99
CA MET A 159 -11.36 -19.40 -12.33
C MET A 159 -10.43 -20.61 -12.23
N ASP A 160 -9.62 -20.72 -11.18
CA ASP A 160 -8.71 -21.83 -10.91
C ASP A 160 -9.39 -22.96 -10.13
N ALA A 161 -10.52 -23.44 -10.66
CA ALA A 161 -11.30 -24.52 -10.03
C ALA A 161 -10.49 -25.80 -9.75
N LYS A 162 -9.42 -26.04 -10.55
CA LYS A 162 -8.50 -27.18 -10.39
C LYS A 162 -7.34 -26.90 -9.43
N GLY A 163 -7.20 -25.69 -8.94
CA GLY A 163 -6.14 -25.28 -8.02
C GLY A 163 -4.72 -25.32 -8.62
N LYS A 164 -4.57 -25.41 -9.93
CA LYS A 164 -3.26 -25.52 -10.57
C LYS A 164 -2.43 -24.26 -10.41
N PHE A 165 -3.05 -23.11 -10.63
CA PHE A 165 -2.39 -21.81 -10.51
C PHE A 165 -2.00 -21.53 -9.04
N MET A 166 -2.93 -21.72 -8.12
CA MET A 166 -2.67 -21.51 -6.69
C MET A 166 -1.61 -22.46 -6.14
N ASN A 167 -1.54 -23.70 -6.66
CA ASN A 167 -0.48 -24.64 -6.29
C ASN A 167 0.87 -24.24 -6.89
N LEU A 168 0.91 -23.65 -8.09
CA LEU A 168 2.12 -23.12 -8.69
C LEU A 168 2.65 -21.94 -7.85
N CYS A 169 1.79 -20.99 -7.50
CA CYS A 169 2.15 -19.87 -6.62
C CYS A 169 2.69 -20.35 -5.25
N GLY A 170 2.11 -21.42 -4.70
CA GLY A 170 2.57 -21.99 -3.42
C GLY A 170 3.89 -22.75 -3.46
N LYS A 171 4.44 -23.00 -4.64
CA LYS A 171 5.74 -23.68 -4.84
C LYS A 171 6.89 -22.71 -5.11
N VAL A 172 6.63 -21.42 -5.05
CA VAL A 172 7.64 -20.40 -5.30
C VAL A 172 8.75 -20.51 -4.26
N GLY A 173 9.96 -20.79 -4.74
CA GLY A 173 11.17 -20.90 -3.92
C GLY A 173 11.89 -19.56 -3.76
N MET A 174 13.08 -19.62 -3.17
CA MET A 174 13.90 -18.43 -2.87
C MET A 174 14.34 -17.68 -4.13
N VAL A 175 14.68 -18.39 -5.21
CA VAL A 175 15.19 -17.77 -6.44
C VAL A 175 14.12 -16.87 -7.12
N PRO A 176 12.90 -17.34 -7.38
CA PRO A 176 11.84 -16.47 -7.88
C PRO A 176 11.53 -15.28 -6.96
N LEU A 177 11.62 -15.44 -5.63
CA LEU A 177 11.45 -14.34 -4.69
C LEU A 177 12.53 -13.27 -4.83
N ILE A 178 13.80 -13.68 -4.96
CA ILE A 178 14.91 -12.75 -5.18
C ILE A 178 14.75 -12.04 -6.53
N LEU A 179 14.44 -12.78 -7.60
CA LEU A 179 14.20 -12.20 -8.94
C LEU A 179 13.04 -11.20 -8.90
N MET A 180 11.97 -11.52 -8.19
CA MET A 180 10.86 -10.60 -7.99
C MET A 180 11.32 -9.35 -7.22
N GLY A 181 12.13 -9.50 -6.18
CA GLY A 181 12.72 -8.36 -5.45
C GLY A 181 13.53 -7.44 -6.35
N VAL A 182 14.34 -8.01 -7.25
CA VAL A 182 15.10 -7.23 -8.25
C VAL A 182 14.16 -6.52 -9.23
N LEU A 183 13.14 -7.21 -9.74
CA LEU A 183 12.15 -6.60 -10.63
C LEU A 183 11.36 -5.48 -9.95
N PHE A 184 11.02 -5.65 -8.68
CA PHE A 184 10.37 -4.61 -7.89
C PHE A 184 11.28 -3.41 -7.65
N TRP A 185 12.57 -3.67 -7.38
CA TRP A 185 13.56 -2.60 -7.24
C TRP A 185 13.72 -1.82 -8.55
N LEU A 186 13.84 -2.50 -9.70
CA LEU A 186 13.89 -1.86 -11.01
C LEU A 186 12.61 -1.07 -11.31
N GLY A 187 11.44 -1.68 -11.07
CA GLY A 187 10.15 -1.00 -11.25
C GLY A 187 9.97 0.19 -10.32
N HIS A 188 10.50 0.13 -9.11
CA HIS A 188 10.52 1.26 -8.20
C HIS A 188 11.36 2.42 -8.75
N GLN A 189 12.51 2.15 -9.33
CA GLN A 189 13.36 3.19 -9.92
C GLN A 189 12.69 3.88 -11.10
N THR A 190 11.96 3.15 -11.94
CA THR A 190 11.33 3.69 -13.15
C THR A 190 9.95 4.29 -12.95
N LEU A 191 9.13 3.70 -12.03
CA LEU A 191 7.72 4.05 -11.88
C LEU A 191 7.42 4.93 -10.65
N ILE A 192 8.29 4.89 -9.64
CA ILE A 192 8.02 5.52 -8.33
C ILE A 192 8.98 6.66 -8.04
N MET A 193 10.20 6.61 -8.59
CA MET A 193 11.27 7.56 -8.30
C MET A 193 11.28 8.77 -9.25
N GLU A 194 10.57 8.74 -10.35
CA GLU A 194 10.37 9.96 -11.11
C GLU A 194 9.44 10.88 -10.31
N PRO A 195 9.94 12.06 -9.93
CA PRO A 195 9.15 13.02 -9.19
C PRO A 195 8.20 13.71 -10.16
N ASP A 196 7.16 13.01 -10.59
CA ASP A 196 6.02 13.72 -11.12
C ASP A 196 5.06 13.99 -9.96
N PRO A 197 5.10 15.17 -9.36
CA PRO A 197 4.18 15.52 -8.27
C PRO A 197 2.72 15.50 -8.74
N ALA A 198 2.46 15.59 -10.02
CA ALA A 198 1.12 15.43 -10.59
C ALA A 198 0.74 13.95 -10.73
N GLY A 199 1.69 13.05 -11.01
CA GLY A 199 1.46 11.61 -11.13
C GLY A 199 1.42 10.87 -9.79
N ALA A 200 1.98 11.44 -8.73
CA ALA A 200 2.00 10.80 -7.41
C ALA A 200 0.63 10.82 -6.70
N ASN A 201 -0.33 11.56 -7.22
CA ASN A 201 -1.55 11.89 -6.52
C ASN A 201 -2.79 11.24 -7.10
N GLY A 202 -3.54 10.58 -6.23
CA GLY A 202 -4.90 10.17 -6.47
C GLY A 202 -5.04 8.86 -7.24
N LEU A 203 -6.00 8.83 -8.15
CA LEU A 203 -6.38 7.69 -8.99
C LEU A 203 -5.23 7.03 -9.77
N TRP A 204 -4.10 7.71 -9.88
CA TRP A 204 -2.89 7.29 -10.59
C TRP A 204 -2.11 6.18 -9.89
N ASN A 205 -2.39 5.94 -8.64
CA ASN A 205 -1.91 4.74 -7.98
C ASN A 205 -2.61 3.45 -8.47
N LEU A 206 -3.39 3.51 -9.55
CA LEU A 206 -4.02 2.33 -10.17
C LEU A 206 -3.02 1.26 -10.61
N TYR A 207 -1.76 1.61 -10.85
CA TYR A 207 -0.72 0.60 -11.13
C TYR A 207 -0.38 -0.22 -9.87
N LYS A 208 -0.57 0.31 -8.67
CA LYS A 208 -0.22 -0.39 -7.42
C LYS A 208 -0.97 -1.72 -7.24
N PRO A 209 -2.29 -1.80 -7.44
CA PRO A 209 -2.98 -3.09 -7.39
C PRO A 209 -2.42 -4.12 -8.36
N VAL A 210 -2.05 -3.71 -9.58
CA VAL A 210 -1.46 -4.61 -10.59
C VAL A 210 -0.05 -5.02 -10.16
N PHE A 211 0.74 -4.08 -9.69
CA PHE A 211 2.11 -4.30 -9.25
C PHE A 211 2.19 -5.23 -8.04
N TYR A 212 1.33 -5.03 -7.04
CA TYR A 212 1.32 -5.83 -5.82
C TYR A 212 0.47 -7.11 -5.90
N LEU A 213 -0.22 -7.34 -7.03
CA LEU A 213 -1.01 -8.55 -7.23
C LEU A 213 -0.16 -9.80 -7.16
N ILE A 214 1.01 -9.80 -7.82
CA ILE A 214 1.91 -10.96 -7.84
C ILE A 214 2.37 -11.31 -6.43
N PRO A 215 2.98 -10.40 -5.65
CA PRO A 215 3.35 -10.66 -4.25
C PRO A 215 2.19 -11.15 -3.39
N PHE A 216 0.99 -10.64 -3.62
CA PHE A 216 -0.18 -11.04 -2.84
C PHE A 216 -0.68 -12.46 -3.18
N LEU A 217 -0.51 -12.92 -4.41
CA LEU A 217 -0.93 -14.28 -4.84
C LEU A 217 0.11 -15.36 -4.49
N MET A 218 1.36 -15.01 -4.24
CA MET A 218 2.44 -15.91 -3.80
C MET A 218 2.34 -16.22 -2.31
#